data_45188baebd32ba11607dacc8129ebfd1
#
_entry.id   45188baebd32ba11607dacc8129ebfd1
#
_cell.length_a   1.000
_cell.length_b   1.000
_cell.length_c   1.000
_cell.angle_alpha   90.00
_cell.angle_beta   90.00
_cell.angle_gamma   90.00
#
_symmetry.space_group_name_H-M   'P 1'
#
loop_
_entity.id
_entity.type
_entity.pdbx_description
1 polymer ?
#
loop_
_entity_poly.entity_id
_entity_poly.type
_entity_poly.pdbx_seq_one_letter_code
_entity_poly.pdbx_strand_id
1 'polypeptide(L)'
;MSIDSVEAHYSNYLDIQRNQNSQNSKSNQNDHHSFSSENKPAFHFRSQRYLYDPKQINWDIICKTGLSREMLENMNALEPLLKGYKTPMLLPINIENSSSVLTTDARIALRVGNAGHLEIRFFPVKPEPDYTKPYLGHTFSKEDRINLQETGNMGRVVDLIHPITNEIQPSLISRDRLTNDLIPLSTQYIRIPLTIKGVTLDQNQKNTLKEGKPLYLENMISKRGTLFNATVQFNADRQYVEFLFSKNIRTLQSKTVKGYNLNHPELGIPITFRDKRLFSWQIEKLKKGEPTYINGLTDKNGKKYQGYITYDKNIGKFQFSFKNPVKEQARINKF
;
A
#
# COMPACT_ATOMS: atom_id res chain seq x y z
N MET A 1 -6.55 21.68 -0.08
CA MET A 1 -5.09 21.46 -0.13
C MET A 1 -4.48 22.69 -0.75
N SER A 2 -3.49 23.31 -0.11
CA SER A 2 -2.70 24.35 -0.76
C SER A 2 -1.81 23.71 -1.83
N ILE A 3 -1.46 24.46 -2.86
CA ILE A 3 -0.53 24.06 -3.90
C ILE A 3 0.79 23.58 -3.26
N ASP A 4 1.25 24.26 -2.21
CA ASP A 4 2.45 23.92 -1.45
C ASP A 4 2.46 22.48 -0.87
N SER A 5 1.29 21.95 -0.49
CA SER A 5 1.19 20.58 0.06
C SER A 5 1.31 19.51 -1.04
N VAL A 6 0.89 19.83 -2.24
CA VAL A 6 1.01 18.95 -3.42
C VAL A 6 2.43 18.97 -3.93
N GLU A 7 3.07 20.13 -4.00
CA GLU A 7 4.48 20.29 -4.37
C GLU A 7 5.41 19.58 -3.41
N ALA A 8 5.16 19.66 -2.09
CA ALA A 8 5.93 18.93 -1.10
C ALA A 8 5.83 17.40 -1.27
N HIS A 9 4.66 16.88 -1.64
CA HIS A 9 4.47 15.45 -1.92
C HIS A 9 5.22 15.00 -3.18
N TYR A 10 5.14 15.78 -4.24
CA TYR A 10 5.82 15.45 -5.50
C TYR A 10 7.34 15.61 -5.41
N SER A 11 7.82 16.62 -4.71
CA SER A 11 9.25 16.78 -4.43
C SER A 11 9.80 15.59 -3.65
N ASN A 12 9.10 15.14 -2.61
CA ASN A 12 9.46 13.95 -1.85
C ASN A 12 9.49 12.67 -2.70
N TYR A 13 8.60 12.58 -3.68
CA TYR A 13 8.49 11.48 -4.60
C TYR A 13 9.64 11.44 -5.60
N LEU A 14 10.01 12.59 -6.18
CA LEU A 14 11.14 12.70 -7.13
C LEU A 14 12.49 12.41 -6.47
N ASP A 15 12.66 12.80 -5.20
CA ASP A 15 13.91 12.54 -4.48
C ASP A 15 14.13 11.05 -4.17
N ILE A 16 13.07 10.31 -3.85
CA ILE A 16 13.14 8.84 -3.73
C ILE A 16 13.61 8.22 -5.05
N GLN A 17 13.16 8.75 -6.17
CA GLN A 17 13.46 8.23 -7.49
C GLN A 17 14.85 8.59 -8.01
N ARG A 18 15.30 9.83 -7.81
CA ARG A 18 16.67 10.25 -8.12
C ARG A 18 17.69 9.37 -7.40
N ASN A 19 17.41 9.07 -6.13
CA ASN A 19 18.29 8.22 -5.32
C ASN A 19 18.24 6.74 -5.74
N GLN A 20 17.12 6.22 -6.22
CA GLN A 20 17.02 4.87 -6.77
C GLN A 20 17.73 4.74 -8.13
N ASN A 21 17.63 5.75 -8.99
CA ASN A 21 18.30 5.76 -10.29
C ASN A 21 19.82 5.94 -10.18
N SER A 22 20.31 6.73 -9.24
CA SER A 22 21.75 6.88 -8.99
C SER A 22 22.40 5.63 -8.39
N GLN A 23 21.63 4.75 -7.73
CA GLN A 23 22.13 3.46 -7.25
C GLN A 23 22.15 2.39 -8.35
N ASN A 24 21.19 2.42 -9.29
CA ASN A 24 21.17 1.50 -10.44
C ASN A 24 22.29 1.81 -11.46
N SER A 25 22.71 3.07 -11.60
CA SER A 25 23.84 3.45 -12.48
C SER A 25 25.21 3.09 -11.87
N LYS A 26 25.33 3.00 -10.54
CA LYS A 26 26.58 2.60 -9.89
C LYS A 26 26.77 1.08 -9.79
N SER A 27 25.73 0.28 -9.90
CA SER A 27 25.81 -1.19 -9.89
C SER A 27 26.24 -1.78 -11.25
N ASN A 28 26.14 -1.03 -12.35
CA ASN A 28 26.51 -1.51 -13.68
C ASN A 28 27.96 -1.18 -14.10
N GLN A 29 28.78 -0.54 -13.25
CA GLN A 29 30.17 -0.19 -13.61
C GLN A 29 31.25 -1.03 -12.94
N ASN A 30 30.94 -2.04 -12.14
CA ASN A 30 31.93 -2.80 -11.36
C ASN A 30 32.01 -4.30 -11.65
N ASP A 31 31.65 -4.77 -12.86
CA ASP A 31 31.88 -6.16 -13.27
C ASP A 31 32.86 -6.25 -14.44
N HIS A 32 34.14 -5.98 -14.18
CA HIS A 32 35.27 -6.55 -14.90
C HIS A 32 36.48 -6.55 -13.97
N HIS A 33 36.84 -7.70 -13.42
CA HIS A 33 38.11 -8.36 -13.43
C HIS A 33 38.26 -9.43 -12.34
N SER A 34 38.69 -10.57 -12.86
CA SER A 34 39.62 -11.61 -12.40
C SER A 34 39.12 -12.72 -11.48
N PHE A 35 39.19 -13.88 -12.10
CA PHE A 35 39.22 -15.23 -11.50
C PHE A 35 40.41 -15.40 -10.54
N SER A 36 40.16 -15.94 -9.34
CA SER A 36 40.96 -17.00 -8.73
C SER A 36 40.27 -17.66 -7.54
N SER A 37 40.44 -18.94 -7.48
CA SER A 37 39.96 -20.04 -6.66
C SER A 37 39.91 -19.83 -5.15
N GLU A 38 38.90 -20.37 -4.51
CA GLU A 38 38.82 -21.37 -3.44
C GLU A 38 37.67 -21.16 -2.43
N ASN A 39 36.76 -22.11 -2.47
CA ASN A 39 35.92 -22.72 -1.42
C ASN A 39 35.58 -21.96 -0.12
N LYS A 40 34.30 -21.56 0.00
CA LYS A 40 33.36 -22.01 1.04
C LYS A 40 32.02 -21.25 0.85
N PRO A 41 30.84 -21.85 1.05
CA PRO A 41 29.58 -21.11 0.93
C PRO A 41 29.39 -20.26 2.18
N ALA A 42 29.90 -19.04 2.14
CA ALA A 42 29.52 -18.01 3.08
C ALA A 42 28.11 -17.54 2.67
N PHE A 43 27.10 -17.88 3.47
CA PHE A 43 25.83 -17.20 3.46
C PHE A 43 26.08 -15.71 3.70
N HIS A 44 26.28 -14.97 2.62
CA HIS A 44 26.30 -13.51 2.69
C HIS A 44 24.88 -13.07 2.98
N PHE A 45 24.59 -12.78 4.25
CA PHE A 45 23.56 -11.81 4.58
C PHE A 45 23.88 -10.57 3.73
N ARG A 46 23.10 -10.35 2.67
CA ARG A 46 23.08 -9.04 2.01
C ARG A 46 22.68 -8.05 3.08
N SER A 47 23.63 -7.32 3.60
CA SER A 47 23.41 -6.18 4.48
C SER A 47 22.38 -5.31 3.75
N GLN A 48 21.18 -5.15 4.33
CA GLN A 48 20.19 -4.23 3.79
C GLN A 48 20.84 -2.85 3.82
N ARG A 49 21.26 -2.35 2.66
CA ARG A 49 21.93 -1.06 2.54
C ARG A 49 20.95 0.02 2.97
N TYR A 50 21.28 0.75 4.00
CA TYR A 50 20.61 1.99 4.32
C TYR A 50 20.82 2.99 3.18
N LEU A 51 19.80 3.75 2.85
CA LEU A 51 19.89 4.85 1.88
C LEU A 51 20.66 6.04 2.47
N TYR A 52 20.50 6.24 3.77
CA TYR A 52 21.10 7.35 4.53
C TYR A 52 21.99 6.82 5.65
N ASP A 53 23.14 7.50 5.86
CA ASP A 53 23.99 7.25 7.02
C ASP A 53 23.43 7.99 8.24
N PRO A 54 23.28 7.33 9.40
CA PRO A 54 22.86 8.00 10.64
C PRO A 54 23.72 9.20 11.04
N LYS A 55 24.99 9.23 10.61
CA LYS A 55 25.93 10.34 10.88
C LYS A 55 25.58 11.61 10.09
N GLN A 56 24.83 11.49 9.00
CA GLN A 56 24.42 12.64 8.18
C GLN A 56 23.15 13.33 8.72
N ILE A 57 22.53 12.73 9.74
CA ILE A 57 21.32 13.27 10.35
C ILE A 57 21.72 14.38 11.33
N ASN A 58 21.11 15.55 11.15
CA ASN A 58 21.22 16.63 12.13
C ASN A 58 20.30 16.37 13.33
N TRP A 59 20.87 15.71 14.35
CA TRP A 59 20.13 15.33 15.55
C TRP A 59 19.65 16.53 16.38
N ASP A 60 20.32 17.68 16.33
CA ASP A 60 19.91 18.88 17.04
C ASP A 60 18.58 19.42 16.49
N ILE A 61 18.38 19.33 15.18
CA ILE A 61 17.11 19.71 14.56
C ILE A 61 16.01 18.72 14.98
N ILE A 62 16.31 17.42 15.06
CA ILE A 62 15.35 16.41 15.51
C ILE A 62 14.97 16.65 16.97
N CYS A 63 15.94 16.93 17.83
CA CYS A 63 15.69 17.18 19.26
C CYS A 63 14.77 18.39 19.50
N LYS A 64 14.85 19.43 18.67
CA LYS A 64 13.92 20.59 18.73
C LYS A 64 12.47 20.21 18.49
N THR A 65 12.22 19.13 17.77
CA THR A 65 10.86 18.60 17.55
C THR A 65 10.36 17.71 18.68
N GLY A 66 11.09 17.57 19.77
CA GLY A 66 10.75 16.66 20.87
C GLY A 66 11.12 15.20 20.63
N LEU A 67 11.76 14.87 19.51
CA LEU A 67 12.22 13.51 19.21
C LEU A 67 13.69 13.37 19.52
N SER A 68 14.11 12.17 19.92
CA SER A 68 15.51 11.82 20.08
C SER A 68 15.87 10.57 19.26
N ARG A 69 17.17 10.37 19.03
CA ARG A 69 17.67 9.16 18.37
C ARG A 69 17.23 7.91 19.13
N GLU A 70 17.39 7.92 20.46
CA GLU A 70 17.00 6.80 21.32
C GLU A 70 15.50 6.50 21.23
N MET A 71 14.64 7.52 21.22
CA MET A 71 13.19 7.33 21.01
C MET A 71 12.90 6.65 19.68
N LEU A 72 13.52 7.11 18.59
CA LEU A 72 13.32 6.54 17.25
C LEU A 72 13.82 5.09 17.17
N GLU A 73 14.92 4.75 17.83
CA GLU A 73 15.45 3.39 17.94
C GLU A 73 14.47 2.49 18.73
N ASN A 74 14.05 2.93 19.93
CA ASN A 74 13.14 2.18 20.80
C ASN A 74 11.77 1.94 20.14
N MET A 75 11.30 2.87 19.33
CA MET A 75 10.05 2.76 18.58
C MET A 75 10.20 2.00 17.25
N ASN A 76 11.40 1.49 16.92
CA ASN A 76 11.72 0.88 15.62
C ASN A 76 11.39 1.79 14.42
N ALA A 77 11.51 3.09 14.61
CA ALA A 77 11.24 4.11 13.61
C ALA A 77 12.49 4.54 12.83
N LEU A 78 13.71 4.40 13.44
CA LEU A 78 14.95 4.85 12.82
C LEU A 78 15.31 4.03 11.57
N GLU A 79 15.21 2.72 11.63
CA GLU A 79 15.56 1.86 10.49
C GLU A 79 14.74 2.15 9.22
N PRO A 80 13.41 2.30 9.26
CA PRO A 80 12.62 2.77 8.12
C PRO A 80 13.08 4.13 7.58
N LEU A 81 13.41 5.09 8.45
CA LEU A 81 13.91 6.40 8.04
C LEU A 81 15.23 6.29 7.26
N LEU A 82 16.18 5.51 7.77
CA LEU A 82 17.46 5.28 7.10
C LEU A 82 17.32 4.58 5.74
N LYS A 83 16.26 3.80 5.56
CA LYS A 83 15.90 3.17 4.27
C LYS A 83 15.13 4.11 3.33
N GLY A 84 14.91 5.37 3.72
CA GLY A 84 14.18 6.36 2.92
C GLY A 84 12.66 6.28 3.00
N TYR A 85 12.11 5.48 3.94
CA TYR A 85 10.67 5.40 4.16
C TYR A 85 10.19 6.40 5.21
N LYS A 86 8.88 6.66 5.22
CA LYS A 86 8.24 7.33 6.35
C LYS A 86 8.23 6.43 7.60
N THR A 87 8.15 7.02 8.78
CA THR A 87 7.96 6.26 10.02
C THR A 87 6.72 5.36 9.93
N PRO A 88 6.78 4.14 10.48
CA PRO A 88 5.65 3.19 10.39
C PRO A 88 4.48 3.56 11.33
N MET A 89 4.67 4.56 12.20
CA MET A 89 3.67 5.07 13.13
C MET A 89 3.67 6.60 13.14
N LEU A 90 2.65 7.18 13.74
CA LEU A 90 2.61 8.59 14.11
C LEU A 90 3.54 8.83 15.30
N LEU A 91 4.24 9.96 15.27
CA LEU A 91 5.10 10.45 16.33
C LEU A 91 4.56 11.79 16.81
N PRO A 92 4.52 12.03 18.14
CA PRO A 92 4.20 13.35 18.65
C PRO A 92 5.37 14.31 18.36
N ILE A 93 5.10 15.36 17.60
CA ILE A 93 6.11 16.35 17.23
C ILE A 93 5.72 17.72 17.78
N ASN A 94 6.71 18.43 18.30
CA ASN A 94 6.59 19.80 18.72
C ASN A 94 7.01 20.72 17.56
N ILE A 95 6.16 21.64 17.20
CA ILE A 95 6.43 22.69 16.23
C ILE A 95 6.50 24.00 17.03
N GLU A 96 7.71 24.55 17.14
CA GLU A 96 7.92 25.83 17.77
C GLU A 96 7.53 26.96 16.81
N ASN A 97 6.62 27.81 17.25
CA ASN A 97 6.30 29.07 16.62
C ASN A 97 6.78 30.18 17.54
N SER A 98 6.96 31.39 17.01
CA SER A 98 7.53 32.58 17.75
C SER A 98 6.86 32.86 19.12
N SER A 99 5.67 32.33 19.37
CA SER A 99 4.87 32.62 20.59
C SER A 99 4.29 31.35 21.27
N SER A 100 4.41 30.15 20.66
CA SER A 100 3.83 28.93 21.22
C SER A 100 4.49 27.66 20.68
N VAL A 101 4.42 26.58 21.46
CA VAL A 101 4.77 25.23 21.03
C VAL A 101 3.46 24.51 20.71
N LEU A 102 3.29 24.10 19.45
CA LEU A 102 2.17 23.27 19.02
C LEU A 102 2.63 21.81 18.95
N THR A 103 2.00 20.95 19.72
CA THR A 103 2.22 19.49 19.59
C THR A 103 1.21 18.91 18.61
N THR A 104 1.69 18.15 17.63
CA THR A 104 0.84 17.45 16.65
C THR A 104 1.39 16.05 16.36
N ASP A 105 0.50 15.14 15.97
CA ASP A 105 0.90 13.81 15.52
C ASP A 105 1.26 13.86 14.04
N ALA A 106 2.43 13.31 13.69
CA ALA A 106 2.87 13.22 12.30
C ALA A 106 3.70 11.97 12.03
N ARG A 107 3.77 11.57 10.77
CA ARG A 107 4.85 10.74 10.26
C ARG A 107 6.01 11.64 9.84
N ILE A 108 7.23 11.12 9.91
CA ILE A 108 8.41 11.83 9.40
C ILE A 108 9.14 10.98 8.37
N ALA A 109 9.89 11.62 7.50
CA ALA A 109 10.82 10.99 6.58
C ALA A 109 12.10 11.82 6.44
N LEU A 110 13.19 11.18 6.08
CA LEU A 110 14.43 11.86 5.69
C LEU A 110 14.42 12.10 4.18
N ARG A 111 14.89 13.28 3.78
CA ARG A 111 15.04 13.66 2.37
C ARG A 111 16.32 14.49 2.21
N VAL A 112 16.92 14.37 1.04
CA VAL A 112 18.03 15.26 0.66
C VAL A 112 17.43 16.60 0.25
N GLY A 113 17.78 17.66 0.97
CA GLY A 113 17.38 19.02 0.63
C GLY A 113 18.18 19.62 -0.51
N ASN A 114 17.83 20.85 -0.91
CA ASN A 114 18.44 21.53 -2.06
C ASN A 114 19.96 21.74 -1.89
N ALA A 115 20.44 21.86 -0.66
CA ALA A 115 21.87 22.02 -0.34
C ALA A 115 22.63 20.68 -0.19
N GLY A 116 22.00 19.54 -0.49
CA GLY A 116 22.59 18.19 -0.37
C GLY A 116 22.63 17.65 1.07
N HIS A 117 22.12 18.37 2.05
CA HIS A 117 22.02 17.90 3.44
C HIS A 117 20.73 17.13 3.67
N LEU A 118 20.75 16.20 4.64
CA LEU A 118 19.55 15.47 5.04
C LEU A 118 18.62 16.39 5.85
N GLU A 119 17.39 16.52 5.38
CA GLU A 119 16.31 17.25 6.02
C GLU A 119 15.21 16.30 6.49
N ILE A 120 14.50 16.72 7.55
CA ILE A 120 13.30 16.02 8.01
C ILE A 120 12.09 16.64 7.34
N ARG A 121 11.26 15.78 6.76
CA ARG A 121 9.94 16.15 6.27
C ARG A 121 8.87 15.61 7.20
N PHE A 122 7.91 16.46 7.54
CA PHE A 122 6.80 16.18 8.43
C PHE A 122 5.53 15.96 7.62
N PHE A 123 4.79 14.92 7.98
CA PHE A 123 3.51 14.55 7.40
C PHE A 123 2.47 14.52 8.52
N PRO A 124 1.87 15.68 8.89
CA PRO A 124 0.89 15.76 9.97
C PRO A 124 -0.39 15.01 9.57
N VAL A 125 -1.15 14.60 10.59
CA VAL A 125 -2.49 14.05 10.38
C VAL A 125 -3.39 15.14 9.79
N LYS A 126 -4.02 14.83 8.65
CA LYS A 126 -4.96 15.72 7.96
C LYS A 126 -6.40 15.22 8.13
N PRO A 127 -7.39 16.11 7.94
CA PRO A 127 -8.77 15.67 7.72
C PRO A 127 -8.85 14.67 6.55
N GLU A 128 -9.95 13.95 6.44
CA GLU A 128 -10.17 13.08 5.26
C GLU A 128 -10.03 13.90 3.96
N PRO A 129 -9.47 13.28 2.89
CA PRO A 129 -9.31 13.97 1.62
C PRO A 129 -10.66 14.45 1.07
N ASP A 130 -10.68 15.67 0.54
CA ASP A 130 -11.84 16.21 -0.17
C ASP A 130 -11.89 15.65 -1.59
N TYR A 131 -12.58 14.52 -1.75
CA TYR A 131 -12.73 13.86 -3.03
C TYR A 131 -13.68 14.57 -4.00
N THR A 132 -14.28 15.69 -3.61
CA THR A 132 -15.13 16.51 -4.51
C THR A 132 -14.30 17.38 -5.43
N LYS A 133 -13.06 17.67 -5.05
CA LYS A 133 -12.11 18.45 -5.84
C LYS A 133 -11.19 17.57 -6.66
N PRO A 134 -10.82 18.00 -7.87
CA PRO A 134 -9.81 17.30 -8.66
C PRO A 134 -8.48 17.20 -7.91
N TYR A 135 -7.81 16.05 -8.02
CA TYR A 135 -6.48 15.81 -7.49
C TYR A 135 -5.51 15.60 -8.65
N LEU A 136 -4.61 16.56 -8.88
CA LEU A 136 -3.65 16.53 -10.00
C LEU A 136 -4.34 16.29 -11.35
N GLY A 137 -5.49 16.94 -11.58
CA GLY A 137 -6.30 16.81 -12.79
C GLY A 137 -7.28 15.63 -12.80
N HIS A 138 -7.16 14.68 -11.86
CA HIS A 138 -8.07 13.54 -11.76
C HIS A 138 -9.28 13.84 -10.89
N THR A 139 -10.48 13.52 -11.39
CA THR A 139 -11.75 13.59 -10.63
C THR A 139 -12.12 12.19 -10.13
N PHE A 140 -12.29 12.06 -8.83
CA PHE A 140 -12.60 10.76 -8.20
C PHE A 140 -14.00 10.30 -8.48
N SER A 141 -14.13 9.09 -9.03
CA SER A 141 -15.40 8.39 -9.10
C SER A 141 -15.86 7.92 -7.71
N LYS A 142 -17.11 7.52 -7.58
CA LYS A 142 -17.62 6.93 -6.35
C LYS A 142 -16.86 5.67 -5.95
N GLU A 143 -16.45 4.87 -6.92
CA GLU A 143 -15.69 3.66 -6.70
C GLU A 143 -14.26 3.95 -6.21
N ASP A 144 -13.60 4.95 -6.79
CA ASP A 144 -12.27 5.40 -6.34
C ASP A 144 -12.29 5.78 -4.85
N ARG A 145 -13.32 6.54 -4.43
CA ARG A 145 -13.49 6.97 -3.02
C ARG A 145 -13.69 5.78 -2.10
N ILE A 146 -14.56 4.84 -2.47
CA ILE A 146 -14.83 3.63 -1.70
C ILE A 146 -13.54 2.81 -1.55
N ASN A 147 -12.81 2.60 -2.64
CA ASN A 147 -11.58 1.83 -2.62
C ASN A 147 -10.50 2.48 -1.74
N LEU A 148 -10.30 3.80 -1.86
CA LEU A 148 -9.36 4.56 -1.02
C LEU A 148 -9.77 4.55 0.46
N GLN A 149 -11.06 4.54 0.78
CA GLN A 149 -11.55 4.44 2.15
C GLN A 149 -11.40 3.02 2.73
N GLU A 150 -11.75 2.00 1.95
CA GLU A 150 -11.77 0.61 2.42
C GLU A 150 -10.39 -0.04 2.45
N THR A 151 -9.64 0.07 1.34
CA THR A 151 -8.33 -0.59 1.18
C THR A 151 -7.15 0.35 1.32
N GLY A 152 -7.39 1.66 1.20
CA GLY A 152 -6.32 2.67 1.09
C GLY A 152 -5.69 2.74 -0.30
N ASN A 153 -6.18 1.96 -1.28
CA ASN A 153 -5.65 1.94 -2.63
C ASN A 153 -6.80 2.16 -3.62
N MET A 154 -6.61 3.05 -4.60
CA MET A 154 -7.67 3.36 -5.57
C MET A 154 -8.04 2.16 -6.46
N GLY A 155 -7.07 1.28 -6.77
CA GLY A 155 -7.32 0.02 -7.46
C GLY A 155 -7.20 0.08 -8.98
N ARG A 156 -6.78 1.19 -9.53
CA ARG A 156 -6.55 1.37 -10.97
C ARG A 156 -5.54 2.46 -11.26
N VAL A 157 -4.95 2.42 -12.46
CA VAL A 157 -4.11 3.50 -13.01
C VAL A 157 -4.99 4.64 -13.50
N VAL A 158 -4.55 5.86 -13.25
CA VAL A 158 -5.14 7.10 -13.77
C VAL A 158 -4.06 8.04 -14.25
N ASP A 159 -4.43 8.91 -15.17
CA ASP A 159 -3.56 9.96 -15.66
C ASP A 159 -3.56 11.15 -14.68
N LEU A 160 -2.39 11.51 -14.19
CA LEU A 160 -2.18 12.65 -13.31
C LEU A 160 -1.28 13.69 -13.96
N ILE A 161 -1.58 14.96 -13.72
CA ILE A 161 -0.76 16.08 -14.18
C ILE A 161 0.38 16.29 -13.18
N HIS A 162 1.60 16.19 -13.65
CA HIS A 162 2.78 16.47 -12.82
C HIS A 162 2.85 17.96 -12.45
N PRO A 163 2.89 18.35 -11.16
CA PRO A 163 2.70 19.73 -10.74
C PRO A 163 3.81 20.69 -11.18
N ILE A 164 4.98 20.18 -11.52
CA ILE A 164 6.13 21.01 -11.94
C ILE A 164 6.29 21.01 -13.47
N THR A 165 6.20 19.83 -14.12
CA THR A 165 6.45 19.71 -15.57
C THR A 165 5.18 19.84 -16.40
N ASN A 166 3.99 19.78 -15.76
CA ASN A 166 2.66 19.71 -16.41
C ASN A 166 2.49 18.51 -17.38
N GLU A 167 3.38 17.53 -17.31
CA GLU A 167 3.26 16.31 -18.11
C GLU A 167 2.20 15.38 -17.52
N ILE A 168 1.50 14.68 -18.41
CA ILE A 168 0.55 13.63 -18.01
C ILE A 168 1.33 12.36 -17.71
N GLN A 169 1.15 11.80 -16.50
CA GLN A 169 1.81 10.58 -16.05
C GLN A 169 0.82 9.54 -15.55
N PRO A 170 0.77 8.35 -16.17
CA PRO A 170 -0.01 7.23 -15.66
C PRO A 170 0.45 6.86 -14.25
N SER A 171 -0.45 6.89 -13.27
CA SER A 171 -0.10 6.77 -11.87
C SER A 171 -1.12 5.95 -11.08
N LEU A 172 -0.67 5.33 -9.99
CA LEU A 172 -1.53 4.80 -8.93
C LEU A 172 -1.71 5.85 -7.84
N ILE A 173 -2.85 5.83 -7.18
CA ILE A 173 -3.11 6.64 -5.98
C ILE A 173 -3.39 5.70 -4.80
N SER A 174 -2.67 5.92 -3.70
CA SER A 174 -2.98 5.31 -2.40
C SER A 174 -3.17 6.40 -1.34
N ARG A 175 -3.94 6.09 -0.31
CA ARG A 175 -4.12 6.95 0.86
C ARG A 175 -3.21 6.45 1.98
N ASP A 176 -2.40 7.33 2.53
CA ASP A 176 -1.71 7.08 3.79
C ASP A 176 -2.75 7.00 4.90
N ARG A 177 -2.95 5.81 5.48
CA ARG A 177 -4.01 5.55 6.47
C ARG A 177 -3.75 6.23 7.82
N LEU A 178 -2.54 6.73 8.06
CA LEU A 178 -2.19 7.41 9.30
C LEU A 178 -2.35 8.93 9.18
N THR A 179 -1.99 9.49 8.03
CA THR A 179 -1.99 10.93 7.83
C THR A 179 -3.14 11.44 6.94
N ASN A 180 -3.87 10.54 6.30
CA ASN A 180 -4.92 10.81 5.31
C ASN A 180 -4.41 11.47 4.02
N ASP A 181 -3.11 11.49 3.79
CA ASP A 181 -2.55 12.02 2.54
C ASP A 181 -2.87 11.11 1.35
N LEU A 182 -3.16 11.69 0.20
CA LEU A 182 -3.19 11.00 -1.08
C LEU A 182 -1.79 10.98 -1.67
N ILE A 183 -1.32 9.78 -1.99
CA ILE A 183 0.04 9.56 -2.48
C ILE A 183 -0.02 9.04 -3.92
N PRO A 184 0.41 9.83 -4.91
CA PRO A 184 0.52 9.39 -6.28
C PRO A 184 1.83 8.63 -6.49
N LEU A 185 1.83 7.63 -7.35
CA LEU A 185 3.03 6.91 -7.80
C LEU A 185 2.93 6.61 -9.29
N SER A 186 3.83 7.19 -10.09
CA SER A 186 3.88 6.90 -11.52
C SER A 186 4.20 5.43 -11.78
N THR A 187 3.52 4.83 -12.77
CA THR A 187 3.63 3.39 -13.09
C THR A 187 5.03 2.97 -13.52
N GLN A 188 5.84 3.88 -14.06
CA GLN A 188 7.24 3.62 -14.44
C GLN A 188 8.12 3.21 -13.25
N TYR A 189 7.74 3.60 -12.04
CA TYR A 189 8.50 3.32 -10.82
C TYR A 189 7.97 2.14 -10.03
N ILE A 190 6.86 1.54 -10.46
CA ILE A 190 6.31 0.36 -9.80
C ILE A 190 7.21 -0.84 -10.05
N ARG A 191 7.69 -1.44 -8.97
CA ARG A 191 8.48 -2.67 -8.98
C ARG A 191 7.69 -3.78 -8.30
N ILE A 192 7.30 -4.79 -9.08
CA ILE A 192 6.60 -5.97 -8.56
C ILE A 192 7.63 -7.07 -8.34
N PRO A 193 7.69 -7.68 -7.14
CA PRO A 193 8.63 -8.76 -6.85
C PRO A 193 8.34 -10.00 -7.71
N LEU A 194 9.35 -10.81 -7.97
CA LEU A 194 9.19 -12.08 -8.68
C LEU A 194 8.39 -13.09 -7.86
N THR A 195 8.55 -13.04 -6.53
CA THR A 195 7.90 -13.97 -5.60
C THR A 195 7.27 -13.23 -4.42
N ILE A 196 6.10 -13.69 -3.99
CA ILE A 196 5.43 -13.21 -2.77
C ILE A 196 5.19 -14.42 -1.86
N LYS A 197 5.85 -14.42 -0.70
CA LYS A 197 5.70 -15.50 0.30
C LYS A 197 5.82 -16.91 -0.29
N GLY A 198 6.82 -17.14 -1.15
CA GLY A 198 7.09 -18.44 -1.77
C GLY A 198 6.32 -18.72 -3.06
N VAL A 199 5.35 -17.88 -3.42
CA VAL A 199 4.60 -18.00 -4.68
C VAL A 199 5.29 -17.17 -5.75
N THR A 200 5.74 -17.82 -6.84
CA THR A 200 6.27 -17.13 -8.02
C THR A 200 5.12 -16.56 -8.84
N LEU A 201 5.21 -15.27 -9.18
CA LEU A 201 4.18 -14.58 -9.97
C LEU A 201 4.42 -14.78 -11.46
N ASP A 202 3.38 -15.14 -12.20
CA ASP A 202 3.37 -15.10 -13.65
C ASP A 202 3.25 -13.65 -14.17
N GLN A 203 3.36 -13.48 -15.50
CA GLN A 203 3.36 -12.14 -16.11
C GLN A 203 1.99 -11.45 -15.96
N ASN A 204 0.88 -12.19 -16.04
CA ASN A 204 -0.47 -11.64 -15.88
C ASN A 204 -0.69 -11.16 -14.44
N GLN A 205 -0.22 -11.92 -13.46
CA GLN A 205 -0.28 -11.55 -12.04
C GLN A 205 0.55 -10.29 -11.75
N LYS A 206 1.75 -10.17 -12.35
CA LYS A 206 2.57 -8.96 -12.23
C LYS A 206 1.89 -7.75 -12.86
N ASN A 207 1.30 -7.90 -14.04
CA ASN A 207 0.57 -6.83 -14.71
C ASN A 207 -0.65 -6.40 -13.89
N THR A 208 -1.42 -7.34 -13.33
CA THR A 208 -2.55 -7.06 -12.44
C THR A 208 -2.14 -6.18 -11.25
N LEU A 209 -1.02 -6.52 -10.61
CA LEU A 209 -0.49 -5.73 -9.49
C LEU A 209 0.07 -4.38 -9.93
N LYS A 210 0.72 -4.31 -11.10
CA LYS A 210 1.23 -3.07 -11.68
C LYS A 210 0.11 -2.09 -12.06
N GLU A 211 -1.05 -2.62 -12.46
CA GLU A 211 -2.27 -1.85 -12.70
C GLU A 211 -2.98 -1.42 -11.41
N GLY A 212 -2.43 -1.77 -10.23
CA GLY A 212 -3.00 -1.45 -8.93
C GLY A 212 -4.21 -2.31 -8.54
N LYS A 213 -4.55 -3.32 -9.33
CA LYS A 213 -5.68 -4.21 -9.08
C LYS A 213 -5.37 -5.22 -7.97
N PRO A 214 -6.37 -5.61 -7.15
CA PRO A 214 -6.18 -6.67 -6.17
C PRO A 214 -5.99 -8.04 -6.85
N LEU A 215 -5.04 -8.83 -6.33
CA LEU A 215 -4.72 -10.17 -6.80
C LEU A 215 -4.87 -11.16 -5.65
N TYR A 216 -5.61 -12.24 -5.87
CA TYR A 216 -5.68 -13.34 -4.92
C TYR A 216 -4.58 -14.36 -5.18
N LEU A 217 -3.82 -14.68 -4.13
CA LEU A 217 -2.74 -15.67 -4.16
C LEU A 217 -3.05 -16.81 -3.19
N GLU A 218 -2.78 -18.03 -3.64
CA GLU A 218 -2.95 -19.27 -2.89
C GLU A 218 -1.59 -19.89 -2.54
N ASN A 219 -1.58 -20.70 -1.49
CA ASN A 219 -0.42 -21.51 -1.06
C ASN A 219 0.82 -20.66 -0.70
N MET A 220 0.61 -19.47 -0.20
CA MET A 220 1.70 -18.66 0.34
C MET A 220 2.18 -19.24 1.67
N ILE A 221 3.47 -19.08 1.97
CA ILE A 221 4.10 -19.61 3.18
C ILE A 221 4.22 -18.49 4.23
N SER A 222 3.62 -18.70 5.40
CA SER A 222 3.74 -17.78 6.54
C SER A 222 5.14 -17.85 7.17
N LYS A 223 5.47 -16.91 8.05
CA LYS A 223 6.71 -16.98 8.84
C LYS A 223 6.85 -18.25 9.69
N ARG A 224 5.73 -18.92 10.01
CA ARG A 224 5.68 -20.16 10.77
C ARG A 224 5.69 -21.42 9.89
N GLY A 225 5.89 -21.28 8.57
CA GLY A 225 5.87 -22.40 7.62
C GLY A 225 4.48 -22.91 7.25
N THR A 226 3.38 -22.32 7.75
CA THR A 226 2.02 -22.72 7.42
C THR A 226 1.57 -22.09 6.11
N LEU A 227 0.85 -22.87 5.29
CA LEU A 227 0.23 -22.37 4.07
C LEU A 227 -0.95 -21.45 4.40
N PHE A 228 -1.07 -20.37 3.64
CA PHE A 228 -2.19 -19.44 3.74
C PHE A 228 -2.50 -18.82 2.38
N ASN A 229 -3.71 -18.34 2.26
CA ASN A 229 -4.20 -17.64 1.07
C ASN A 229 -4.62 -16.22 1.45
N ALA A 230 -4.36 -15.25 0.58
CA ALA A 230 -4.80 -13.87 0.80
C ALA A 230 -4.90 -13.09 -0.50
N THR A 231 -5.67 -12.03 -0.48
CA THR A 231 -5.64 -11.00 -1.52
C THR A 231 -4.51 -10.03 -1.23
N VAL A 232 -3.73 -9.70 -2.25
CA VAL A 232 -2.65 -8.72 -2.20
C VAL A 232 -2.93 -7.60 -3.19
N GLN A 233 -2.38 -6.42 -2.94
CA GLN A 233 -2.52 -5.25 -3.81
C GLN A 233 -1.30 -4.37 -3.67
N PHE A 234 -0.87 -3.70 -4.75
CA PHE A 234 0.22 -2.75 -4.67
C PHE A 234 -0.25 -1.46 -3.99
N ASN A 235 0.56 -0.97 -3.05
CA ASN A 235 0.30 0.26 -2.31
C ASN A 235 1.32 1.33 -2.71
N ALA A 236 0.84 2.47 -3.23
CA ALA A 236 1.69 3.56 -3.70
C ALA A 236 2.40 4.31 -2.56
N ASP A 237 1.78 4.47 -1.38
CA ASP A 237 2.43 5.10 -0.22
C ASP A 237 3.60 4.27 0.30
N ARG A 238 3.43 2.95 0.33
CA ARG A 238 4.42 2.01 0.85
C ARG A 238 5.39 1.50 -0.20
N GLN A 239 5.05 1.68 -1.47
CA GLN A 239 5.82 1.21 -2.64
C GLN A 239 6.09 -0.30 -2.62
N TYR A 240 5.18 -1.08 -2.06
CA TYR A 240 5.24 -2.55 -2.08
C TYR A 240 3.84 -3.18 -2.14
N VAL A 241 3.82 -4.50 -2.36
CA VAL A 241 2.59 -5.27 -2.38
C VAL A 241 2.17 -5.60 -0.95
N GLU A 242 1.04 -5.07 -0.51
CA GLU A 242 0.48 -5.33 0.81
C GLU A 242 -0.61 -6.40 0.79
N PHE A 243 -0.88 -6.99 1.96
CA PHE A 243 -1.95 -7.95 2.16
C PHE A 243 -3.23 -7.23 2.59
N LEU A 244 -4.33 -7.49 1.88
CA LEU A 244 -5.65 -6.99 2.24
C LEU A 244 -6.32 -7.93 3.26
N PHE A 245 -5.99 -7.78 4.54
CA PHE A 245 -6.63 -8.54 5.61
C PHE A 245 -7.89 -7.84 6.10
N SER A 246 -8.96 -8.59 6.29
CA SER A 246 -10.27 -8.08 6.76
C SER A 246 -10.23 -7.34 8.12
N LYS A 247 -9.17 -7.54 8.91
CA LYS A 247 -9.02 -6.89 10.22
C LYS A 247 -8.71 -5.39 10.13
N ASN A 248 -8.08 -4.94 9.04
CA ASN A 248 -7.77 -3.51 8.85
C ASN A 248 -9.02 -2.66 8.60
N ILE A 249 -10.15 -3.30 8.30
CA ILE A 249 -11.44 -2.62 8.06
C ILE A 249 -12.22 -2.40 9.35
N ARG A 250 -12.06 -3.26 10.38
CA ARG A 250 -12.78 -3.12 11.65
C ARG A 250 -12.39 -1.88 12.46
N THR A 251 -11.15 -1.42 12.35
CA THR A 251 -10.67 -0.23 13.09
C THR A 251 -11.19 1.08 12.49
N LEU A 252 -11.59 1.08 11.22
CA LEU A 252 -12.23 2.23 10.56
C LEU A 252 -13.73 2.31 10.82
N GLN A 253 -14.39 1.20 11.22
CA GLN A 253 -15.84 1.17 11.45
C GLN A 253 -16.28 1.72 12.81
N SER A 254 -15.36 1.96 13.77
CA SER A 254 -15.75 2.41 15.11
C SER A 254 -15.95 3.93 15.25
N LYS A 255 -15.67 4.74 14.25
CA LYS A 255 -15.74 6.20 14.39
C LYS A 255 -16.60 6.99 13.40
N THR A 256 -17.21 6.42 12.39
CA THR A 256 -18.21 7.18 11.58
C THR A 256 -19.08 6.24 10.76
N VAL A 257 -20.32 6.19 10.97
CA VAL A 257 -21.41 6.40 10.00
C VAL A 257 -22.75 6.14 10.66
N LYS A 258 -23.30 7.17 11.27
CA LYS A 258 -24.76 7.35 11.28
C LYS A 258 -25.11 7.96 9.93
N GLY A 259 -25.82 7.21 9.08
CA GLY A 259 -26.59 7.83 8.00
C GLY A 259 -26.30 7.48 6.53
N TYR A 260 -25.81 6.28 6.20
CA TYR A 260 -25.90 5.83 4.80
C TYR A 260 -26.78 4.59 4.69
N ASN A 261 -27.86 4.77 3.98
CA ASN A 261 -28.81 3.71 3.61
C ASN A 261 -28.08 2.70 2.71
N LEU A 262 -27.82 1.48 3.23
CA LEU A 262 -26.95 0.45 2.63
C LEU A 262 -27.63 -0.33 1.49
N ASN A 263 -28.78 0.08 1.03
CA ASN A 263 -29.44 -0.52 -0.12
C ASN A 263 -29.15 0.33 -1.36
N HIS A 264 -28.16 -0.08 -2.15
CA HIS A 264 -27.95 0.44 -3.50
C HIS A 264 -28.82 -0.36 -4.48
N PRO A 265 -29.97 0.18 -4.94
CA PRO A 265 -30.85 -0.52 -5.88
C PRO A 265 -30.22 -0.75 -7.26
N GLU A 266 -29.20 0.02 -7.61
CA GLU A 266 -28.57 -0.04 -8.94
C GLU A 266 -27.60 -1.22 -9.15
N LEU A 267 -27.21 -1.95 -8.10
CA LEU A 267 -26.19 -2.98 -8.22
C LEU A 267 -26.75 -4.41 -8.36
N GLY A 268 -28.01 -4.66 -8.02
CA GLY A 268 -28.66 -5.97 -8.15
C GLY A 268 -28.02 -7.12 -7.34
N ILE A 269 -26.92 -6.86 -6.62
CA ILE A 269 -26.19 -7.84 -5.79
C ILE A 269 -26.09 -7.31 -4.36
N PRO A 270 -26.40 -8.13 -3.33
CA PRO A 270 -26.22 -7.71 -1.95
C PRO A 270 -24.76 -7.37 -1.65
N ILE A 271 -24.54 -6.28 -0.93
CA ILE A 271 -23.19 -5.80 -0.55
C ILE A 271 -22.59 -6.53 0.66
N THR A 272 -23.35 -7.46 1.24
CA THR A 272 -22.93 -8.26 2.41
C THR A 272 -23.19 -9.73 2.17
N PHE A 273 -22.28 -10.57 2.69
CA PHE A 273 -22.46 -12.01 2.75
C PHE A 273 -22.14 -12.49 4.18
N ARG A 274 -23.13 -13.11 4.87
CA ARG A 274 -22.99 -13.61 6.26
C ARG A 274 -22.35 -12.56 7.17
N ASP A 275 -22.99 -11.39 7.26
CA ASP A 275 -22.58 -10.22 8.06
C ASP A 275 -21.23 -9.60 7.67
N LYS A 276 -20.64 -10.07 6.60
CA LYS A 276 -19.41 -9.52 6.05
C LYS A 276 -19.67 -8.67 4.82
N ARG A 277 -19.21 -7.42 4.87
CA ARG A 277 -19.27 -6.53 3.71
C ARG A 277 -18.32 -7.00 2.62
N LEU A 278 -18.80 -7.00 1.40
CA LEU A 278 -18.03 -7.29 0.19
C LEU A 278 -17.34 -6.01 -0.28
N PHE A 279 -16.14 -6.15 -0.79
CA PHE A 279 -15.41 -5.07 -1.45
C PHE A 279 -15.99 -4.79 -2.84
N SER A 280 -15.82 -3.57 -3.34
CA SER A 280 -16.30 -3.17 -4.68
C SER A 280 -15.77 -4.11 -5.76
N TRP A 281 -14.49 -4.49 -5.73
CA TRP A 281 -13.91 -5.44 -6.68
C TRP A 281 -14.51 -6.86 -6.57
N GLN A 282 -14.93 -7.29 -5.37
CA GLN A 282 -15.63 -8.57 -5.17
C GLN A 282 -17.02 -8.50 -5.83
N ILE A 283 -17.72 -7.40 -5.62
CA ILE A 283 -19.05 -7.16 -6.24
C ILE A 283 -18.93 -7.14 -7.76
N GLU A 284 -17.89 -6.48 -8.32
CA GLU A 284 -17.64 -6.46 -9.76
C GLU A 284 -17.43 -7.86 -10.35
N LYS A 285 -16.62 -8.71 -9.68
CA LYS A 285 -16.45 -10.11 -10.09
C LYS A 285 -17.76 -10.89 -10.04
N LEU A 286 -18.51 -10.72 -8.96
CA LEU A 286 -19.81 -11.39 -8.78
C LEU A 286 -20.83 -10.92 -9.84
N LYS A 287 -20.80 -9.65 -10.26
CA LYS A 287 -21.60 -9.14 -11.39
C LYS A 287 -21.26 -9.85 -12.69
N LYS A 288 -20.01 -10.18 -12.93
CA LYS A 288 -19.54 -10.92 -14.10
C LYS A 288 -19.82 -12.42 -14.00
N GLY A 289 -20.35 -12.91 -12.86
CA GLY A 289 -20.55 -14.32 -12.58
C GLY A 289 -19.27 -15.05 -12.18
N GLU A 290 -18.19 -14.31 -11.90
CA GLU A 290 -16.91 -14.88 -11.49
C GLU A 290 -16.89 -15.21 -10.00
N PRO A 291 -16.32 -16.37 -9.59
CA PRO A 291 -16.11 -16.67 -8.18
C PRO A 291 -15.18 -15.65 -7.54
N THR A 292 -15.52 -15.21 -6.34
CA THR A 292 -14.66 -14.33 -5.55
C THR A 292 -14.40 -14.92 -4.18
N TYR A 293 -13.17 -14.72 -3.71
CA TYR A 293 -12.75 -15.22 -2.41
C TYR A 293 -13.23 -14.34 -1.27
N ILE A 294 -13.66 -14.97 -0.18
CA ILE A 294 -14.07 -14.31 1.05
C ILE A 294 -13.44 -15.02 2.25
N ASN A 295 -12.87 -14.26 3.18
CA ASN A 295 -12.24 -14.79 4.38
C ASN A 295 -12.84 -14.20 5.66
N GLY A 296 -12.49 -14.80 6.80
CA GLY A 296 -12.89 -14.30 8.12
C GLY A 296 -14.40 -14.40 8.38
N LEU A 297 -15.09 -15.29 7.70
CA LEU A 297 -16.43 -15.73 8.08
C LEU A 297 -16.36 -16.45 9.41
N THR A 298 -17.45 -16.40 10.18
CA THR A 298 -17.55 -17.08 11.47
C THR A 298 -18.72 -18.05 11.43
N ASP A 299 -18.51 -19.29 11.82
CA ASP A 299 -19.57 -20.28 11.94
C ASP A 299 -20.38 -20.11 13.25
N LYS A 300 -21.41 -20.94 13.43
CA LYS A 300 -22.28 -20.90 14.63
C LYS A 300 -21.53 -21.17 15.94
N ASN A 301 -20.36 -21.82 15.85
CA ASN A 301 -19.52 -22.16 17.01
C ASN A 301 -18.38 -21.12 17.22
N GLY A 302 -18.41 -19.99 16.51
CA GLY A 302 -17.37 -18.96 16.62
C GLY A 302 -16.08 -19.29 15.84
N LYS A 303 -15.99 -20.43 15.16
CA LYS A 303 -14.82 -20.82 14.39
C LYS A 303 -14.76 -20.03 13.08
N LYS A 304 -13.58 -19.49 12.78
CA LYS A 304 -13.35 -18.74 11.52
C LYS A 304 -13.09 -19.68 10.35
N TYR A 305 -13.70 -19.35 9.23
CA TYR A 305 -13.52 -20.06 7.97
C TYR A 305 -13.48 -19.11 6.79
N GLN A 306 -13.17 -19.62 5.61
CA GLN A 306 -12.95 -18.88 4.38
C GLN A 306 -13.29 -19.76 3.18
N GLY A 307 -13.51 -19.14 2.02
CA GLY A 307 -13.82 -19.86 0.79
C GLY A 307 -14.14 -18.94 -0.37
N TYR A 308 -14.91 -19.43 -1.31
CA TYR A 308 -15.33 -18.72 -2.50
C TYR A 308 -16.83 -18.50 -2.49
N ILE A 309 -17.27 -17.37 -2.98
CA ILE A 309 -18.68 -17.09 -3.25
C ILE A 309 -18.89 -16.81 -4.73
N THR A 310 -19.99 -17.28 -5.25
CA THR A 310 -20.57 -16.91 -6.54
C THR A 310 -21.94 -16.31 -6.31
N TYR A 311 -22.41 -15.51 -7.23
CA TYR A 311 -23.76 -14.95 -7.17
C TYR A 311 -24.59 -15.49 -8.34
N ASP A 312 -25.63 -16.20 -8.01
CA ASP A 312 -26.58 -16.70 -8.99
C ASP A 312 -27.66 -15.63 -9.23
N LYS A 313 -27.61 -15.03 -10.41
CA LYS A 313 -28.52 -13.94 -10.79
C LYS A 313 -29.97 -14.40 -10.96
N ASN A 314 -30.19 -15.68 -11.30
CA ASN A 314 -31.52 -16.22 -11.55
C ASN A 314 -32.30 -16.41 -10.25
N ILE A 315 -31.62 -16.83 -9.19
CA ILE A 315 -32.20 -17.06 -7.85
C ILE A 315 -31.89 -15.93 -6.88
N GLY A 316 -31.09 -14.94 -7.26
CA GLY A 316 -30.74 -13.78 -6.43
C GLY A 316 -29.99 -14.13 -5.15
N LYS A 317 -29.22 -15.23 -5.12
CA LYS A 317 -28.56 -15.74 -3.93
C LYS A 317 -27.08 -16.04 -4.13
N PHE A 318 -26.33 -15.86 -3.04
CA PHE A 318 -24.94 -16.31 -3.01
C PHE A 318 -24.87 -17.83 -2.80
N GLN A 319 -23.93 -18.46 -3.52
CA GLN A 319 -23.49 -19.83 -3.28
C GLN A 319 -22.08 -19.78 -2.69
N PHE A 320 -21.79 -20.67 -1.72
CA PHE A 320 -20.50 -20.74 -1.03
C PHE A 320 -19.82 -22.07 -1.30
N SER A 321 -18.52 -22.06 -1.61
CA SER A 321 -17.67 -23.22 -1.77
C SER A 321 -16.36 -23.05 -1.00
N PHE A 322 -15.87 -24.13 -0.38
CA PHE A 322 -14.54 -24.14 0.24
C PHE A 322 -13.41 -24.21 -0.81
N LYS A 323 -13.69 -24.71 -1.99
CA LYS A 323 -12.73 -24.84 -3.09
C LYS A 323 -13.07 -23.83 -4.20
N ASN A 324 -12.07 -23.46 -4.99
CA ASN A 324 -12.28 -22.58 -6.14
C ASN A 324 -13.10 -23.31 -7.21
N PRO A 325 -14.35 -22.87 -7.52
CA PRO A 325 -15.22 -23.58 -8.45
C PRO A 325 -14.65 -23.70 -9.87
N VAL A 326 -13.89 -22.70 -10.33
CA VAL A 326 -13.27 -22.71 -11.67
C VAL A 326 -12.19 -23.78 -11.76
N LYS A 327 -11.36 -23.93 -10.71
CA LYS A 327 -10.31 -24.95 -10.68
C LYS A 327 -10.89 -26.36 -10.52
N GLU A 328 -12.02 -26.49 -9.87
CA GLU A 328 -12.69 -27.78 -9.69
C GLU A 328 -13.33 -28.27 -10.99
N GLN A 329 -14.01 -27.39 -11.74
CA GLN A 329 -14.52 -27.69 -13.09
C GLN A 329 -13.41 -28.01 -14.09
N ALA A 330 -12.28 -27.30 -14.05
CA ALA A 330 -11.13 -27.59 -14.91
C ALA A 330 -10.46 -28.95 -14.63
N ARG A 331 -10.65 -29.49 -13.42
CA ARG A 331 -10.19 -30.85 -13.07
C ARG A 331 -11.13 -31.93 -13.60
N ILE A 332 -12.44 -31.70 -13.54
CA ILE A 332 -13.46 -32.64 -14.02
C ILE A 332 -13.41 -32.76 -15.55
N ASN A 333 -13.13 -31.69 -16.25
CA ASN A 333 -13.06 -31.67 -17.73
C ASN A 333 -11.73 -32.23 -18.28
N LYS A 334 -10.80 -32.71 -17.43
CA LYS A 334 -9.56 -33.36 -17.84
C LYS A 334 -9.60 -34.89 -17.78
N PHE A 335 -10.74 -35.46 -17.43
CA PHE A 335 -11.08 -36.90 -17.52
C PHE A 335 -12.20 -37.07 -18.54
#